data_457e9421ef0e2b4730b24f99f0ef80d3
#
_entry.id   457e9421ef0e2b4730b24f99f0ef80d3
#
_cell.length_a   1.000
_cell.length_b   1.000
_cell.length_c   1.000
_cell.angle_alpha   90.00
_cell.angle_beta   90.00
_cell.angle_gamma   90.00
#
_symmetry.space_group_name_H-M   'P 1'
#
loop_
_entity.id
_entity.type
_entity.pdbx_description
1 polymer ?
#
loop_
_entity_poly.entity_id
_entity_poly.type
_entity_poly.pdbx_seq_one_letter_code
_entity_poly.pdbx_strand_id
1 'polypeptide(L)'
;MSEAGKPKAWVRKRKNQHLVRENLRFACRLIAGTVPIRLAESLQILSQDFDLSIRRGDLQLLSNSWYVTHTGLLRLARRKRCRGIHVEAVDSLCDSAASRFVLKATVYPSKDSAGFVGYGDADPSNVSLLVRGAEMRIAETRAVNRALRKAYGIGICSVEEIGSNPGPMAGASDQRKFPPQNTNGNGNGNGGAGHKVRDRLCQIIRQHQLDPELVKAYAVDFCGTKVLKDATREQVESFVQQLADAAKKDRGALLCQLNSYASTSQEAAG
;
A
#
# COMPACT_ATOMS: atom_id res chain seq x y z
N MET A 1 -44.90 0.96 -20.91
CA MET A 1 -44.01 0.61 -22.03
C MET A 1 -42.90 -0.29 -21.48
N SER A 2 -42.95 -1.58 -21.83
CA SER A 2 -42.10 -2.60 -21.23
C SER A 2 -40.63 -2.51 -21.73
N GLU A 3 -39.66 -2.71 -20.84
CA GLU A 3 -38.20 -2.70 -21.12
C GLU A 3 -37.70 -3.89 -21.98
N ALA A 4 -38.58 -4.66 -22.59
CA ALA A 4 -38.32 -5.95 -23.22
C ALA A 4 -37.56 -5.91 -24.57
N GLY A 5 -37.08 -4.74 -25.02
CA GLY A 5 -36.46 -4.60 -26.34
C GLY A 5 -35.05 -4.04 -26.43
N LYS A 6 -34.36 -3.76 -25.29
CA LYS A 6 -33.05 -3.12 -25.38
C LYS A 6 -31.92 -4.16 -25.48
N PRO A 7 -30.94 -3.98 -26.41
CA PRO A 7 -29.84 -4.94 -26.56
C PRO A 7 -29.06 -5.09 -25.25
N LYS A 8 -28.71 -6.34 -24.88
CA LYS A 8 -27.97 -6.68 -23.63
C LYS A 8 -26.70 -5.82 -23.41
N ALA A 9 -26.03 -5.41 -24.46
CA ALA A 9 -24.89 -4.52 -24.46
C ALA A 9 -25.20 -3.11 -23.91
N TRP A 10 -26.37 -2.53 -24.25
CA TRP A 10 -26.79 -1.20 -23.81
C TRP A 10 -27.14 -1.16 -22.31
N VAL A 11 -27.79 -2.21 -21.79
CA VAL A 11 -28.09 -2.39 -20.36
C VAL A 11 -26.79 -2.52 -19.55
N ARG A 12 -25.81 -3.28 -20.07
CA ARG A 12 -24.49 -3.43 -19.47
C ARG A 12 -23.72 -2.09 -19.43
N LYS A 13 -23.74 -1.32 -20.51
CA LYS A 13 -23.09 -0.01 -20.59
C LYS A 13 -23.66 0.99 -19.57
N ARG A 14 -24.98 1.05 -19.42
CA ARG A 14 -25.65 1.89 -18.39
C ARG A 14 -25.30 1.47 -16.96
N LYS A 15 -25.31 0.17 -16.68
CA LYS A 15 -24.95 -0.37 -15.35
C LYS A 15 -23.52 -0.01 -14.98
N ASN A 16 -22.59 -0.13 -15.92
CA ASN A 16 -21.19 0.19 -15.69
C ASN A 16 -20.98 1.70 -15.46
N GLN A 17 -21.71 2.58 -16.17
CA GLN A 17 -21.66 4.02 -15.92
C GLN A 17 -22.19 4.40 -14.54
N HIS A 18 -23.25 3.74 -14.06
CA HIS A 18 -23.77 3.95 -12.71
C HIS A 18 -22.71 3.57 -11.66
N LEU A 19 -22.07 2.41 -11.80
CA LEU A 19 -21.03 1.95 -10.89
C LEU A 19 -19.82 2.89 -10.86
N VAL A 20 -19.39 3.40 -12.02
CA VAL A 20 -18.31 4.40 -12.08
C VAL A 20 -18.66 5.65 -11.26
N ARG A 21 -19.87 6.20 -11.44
CA ARG A 21 -20.33 7.37 -10.69
C ARG A 21 -20.42 7.08 -9.19
N GLU A 22 -20.91 5.92 -8.81
CA GLU A 22 -20.99 5.49 -7.41
C GLU A 22 -19.58 5.39 -6.80
N ASN A 23 -18.65 4.71 -7.47
CA ASN A 23 -17.27 4.57 -7.01
C ASN A 23 -16.54 5.92 -6.90
N LEU A 24 -16.72 6.83 -7.85
CA LEU A 24 -16.14 8.18 -7.77
C LEU A 24 -16.68 8.97 -6.58
N ARG A 25 -17.99 8.88 -6.28
CA ARG A 25 -18.57 9.52 -5.09
C ARG A 25 -17.97 8.94 -3.79
N PHE A 26 -17.76 7.63 -3.71
CA PHE A 26 -17.10 7.01 -2.57
C PHE A 26 -15.63 7.44 -2.47
N ALA A 27 -14.90 7.49 -3.59
CA ALA A 27 -13.52 7.93 -3.62
C ALA A 27 -13.37 9.39 -3.12
N CYS A 28 -14.25 10.31 -3.54
CA CYS A 28 -14.27 11.69 -3.03
C CYS A 28 -14.42 11.76 -1.51
N ARG A 29 -15.26 10.88 -0.93
CA ARG A 29 -15.45 10.82 0.54
C ARG A 29 -14.21 10.26 1.25
N LEU A 30 -13.56 9.24 0.68
CA LEU A 30 -12.37 8.62 1.27
C LEU A 30 -11.16 9.58 1.28
N ILE A 31 -11.04 10.41 0.23
CA ILE A 31 -9.94 11.37 0.08
C ILE A 31 -10.26 12.72 0.76
N ALA A 32 -11.51 12.91 1.22
CA ALA A 32 -12.01 14.18 1.76
C ALA A 32 -11.80 15.37 0.81
N GLY A 33 -11.88 15.14 -0.51
CA GLY A 33 -11.65 16.17 -1.53
C GLY A 33 -11.79 15.66 -2.96
N THR A 34 -11.13 16.36 -3.88
CA THR A 34 -11.12 16.01 -5.30
C THR A 34 -10.23 14.80 -5.55
N VAL A 35 -10.75 13.80 -6.25
CA VAL A 35 -9.98 12.60 -6.63
C VAL A 35 -8.95 13.00 -7.70
N PRO A 36 -7.66 12.73 -7.47
CA PRO A 36 -6.62 12.94 -8.49
C PRO A 36 -6.97 12.23 -9.80
N ILE A 37 -6.66 12.85 -10.95
CA ILE A 37 -7.02 12.35 -12.29
C ILE A 37 -6.58 10.89 -12.47
N ARG A 38 -5.34 10.55 -12.14
CA ARG A 38 -4.80 9.18 -12.27
C ARG A 38 -5.60 8.14 -11.46
N LEU A 39 -6.05 8.51 -10.26
CA LEU A 39 -6.87 7.63 -9.42
C LEU A 39 -8.29 7.48 -10.00
N ALA A 40 -8.85 8.55 -10.57
CA ALA A 40 -10.16 8.52 -11.20
C ALA A 40 -10.16 7.66 -12.46
N GLU A 41 -9.16 7.80 -13.33
CA GLU A 41 -8.99 6.99 -14.55
C GLU A 41 -8.81 5.50 -14.21
N SER A 42 -7.93 5.17 -13.27
CA SER A 42 -7.73 3.81 -12.80
C SER A 42 -9.03 3.22 -12.23
N LEU A 43 -9.75 3.98 -11.39
CA LEU A 43 -11.02 3.57 -10.82
C LEU A 43 -12.11 3.37 -11.89
N GLN A 44 -12.11 4.20 -12.93
CA GLN A 44 -13.03 4.06 -14.07
C GLN A 44 -12.79 2.74 -14.80
N ILE A 45 -11.55 2.40 -15.13
CA ILE A 45 -11.18 1.13 -15.78
C ILE A 45 -11.60 -0.06 -14.90
N LEU A 46 -11.25 -0.04 -13.62
CA LEU A 46 -11.59 -1.10 -12.66
C LEU A 46 -13.09 -1.32 -12.52
N SER A 47 -13.86 -0.23 -12.60
CA SER A 47 -15.34 -0.28 -12.54
C SER A 47 -15.94 -0.78 -13.83
N GLN A 48 -15.46 -0.31 -14.99
CA GLN A 48 -16.05 -0.59 -16.30
C GLN A 48 -15.73 -2.01 -16.79
N ASP A 49 -14.47 -2.42 -16.68
CA ASP A 49 -13.99 -3.67 -17.26
C ASP A 49 -14.18 -4.86 -16.32
N PHE A 50 -14.03 -4.61 -15.02
CA PHE A 50 -14.07 -5.67 -14.01
C PHE A 50 -15.28 -5.61 -13.08
N ASP A 51 -16.17 -4.61 -13.19
CA ASP A 51 -17.35 -4.44 -12.30
C ASP A 51 -16.96 -4.48 -10.80
N LEU A 52 -15.81 -3.88 -10.45
CA LEU A 52 -15.31 -3.80 -9.08
C LEU A 52 -15.88 -2.56 -8.38
N SER A 53 -16.29 -2.72 -7.12
CA SER A 53 -16.98 -1.68 -6.34
C SER A 53 -16.27 -1.41 -5.01
N ILE A 54 -16.02 -0.14 -4.73
CA ILE A 54 -15.52 0.31 -3.41
C ILE A 54 -16.55 -0.03 -2.32
N ARG A 55 -17.82 0.27 -2.57
CA ARG A 55 -18.90 0.02 -1.61
C ARG A 55 -19.03 -1.45 -1.21
N ARG A 56 -18.79 -2.38 -2.15
CA ARG A 56 -18.83 -3.81 -1.89
C ARG A 56 -17.54 -4.35 -1.26
N GLY A 57 -16.54 -3.49 -1.05
CA GLY A 57 -15.24 -3.88 -0.53
C GLY A 57 -14.39 -4.65 -1.55
N ASP A 58 -14.63 -4.48 -2.86
CA ASP A 58 -13.82 -5.10 -3.90
C ASP A 58 -12.49 -4.34 -4.12
N LEU A 59 -12.48 -3.04 -3.79
CA LEU A 59 -11.35 -2.13 -3.93
C LEU A 59 -11.07 -1.40 -2.62
N GLN A 60 -9.80 -1.17 -2.34
CA GLN A 60 -9.31 -0.38 -1.20
C GLN A 60 -8.31 0.67 -1.69
N LEU A 61 -8.37 1.86 -1.11
CA LEU A 61 -7.40 2.92 -1.33
C LEU A 61 -6.36 2.89 -0.20
N LEU A 62 -5.10 2.65 -0.54
CA LEU A 62 -3.98 2.65 0.40
C LEU A 62 -2.83 3.44 -0.21
N SER A 63 -2.23 4.34 0.57
CA SER A 63 -1.07 5.14 0.13
C SER A 63 -1.26 5.75 -1.27
N ASN A 64 -2.42 6.35 -1.50
CA ASN A 64 -2.79 7.00 -2.76
C ASN A 64 -2.77 6.09 -4.00
N SER A 65 -3.06 4.79 -3.81
CA SER A 65 -3.15 3.80 -4.89
C SER A 65 -4.33 2.85 -4.66
N TRP A 66 -4.96 2.39 -5.76
CA TRP A 66 -6.01 1.39 -5.68
C TRP A 66 -5.43 -0.01 -5.56
N TYR A 67 -6.02 -0.79 -4.68
CA TYR A 67 -5.74 -2.21 -4.49
C TYR A 67 -7.03 -3.01 -4.60
N VAL A 68 -6.97 -4.17 -5.25
CA VAL A 68 -8.09 -5.10 -5.25
C VAL A 68 -8.02 -5.97 -3.99
N THR A 69 -9.17 -6.34 -3.43
CA THR A 69 -9.22 -7.24 -2.28
C THR A 69 -9.37 -8.69 -2.74
N HIS A 70 -8.95 -9.65 -1.91
CA HIS A 70 -9.19 -11.08 -2.14
C HIS A 70 -10.68 -11.36 -2.42
N THR A 71 -11.56 -10.77 -1.60
CA THR A 71 -13.02 -10.88 -1.78
C THR A 71 -13.47 -10.33 -3.15
N GLY A 72 -12.89 -9.21 -3.60
CA GLY A 72 -13.17 -8.63 -4.93
C GLY A 72 -12.75 -9.56 -6.06
N LEU A 73 -11.57 -10.19 -5.94
CA LEU A 73 -11.07 -11.16 -6.91
C LEU A 73 -11.94 -12.42 -6.97
N LEU A 74 -12.36 -12.97 -5.83
CA LEU A 74 -13.26 -14.12 -5.79
C LEU A 74 -14.63 -13.81 -6.37
N ARG A 75 -15.20 -12.62 -6.11
CA ARG A 75 -16.45 -12.17 -6.74
C ARG A 75 -16.29 -12.02 -8.25
N LEU A 76 -15.15 -11.51 -8.72
CA LEU A 76 -14.87 -11.44 -10.16
C LEU A 76 -14.79 -12.83 -10.78
N ALA A 77 -14.04 -13.76 -10.17
CA ALA A 77 -13.92 -15.14 -10.61
C ALA A 77 -15.31 -15.82 -10.73
N ARG A 78 -16.17 -15.65 -9.71
CA ARG A 78 -17.55 -16.13 -9.76
C ARG A 78 -18.36 -15.54 -10.90
N ARG A 79 -18.29 -14.21 -11.10
CA ARG A 79 -19.01 -13.54 -12.20
C ARG A 79 -18.52 -13.99 -13.59
N LYS A 80 -17.22 -14.24 -13.71
CA LYS A 80 -16.59 -14.75 -14.94
C LYS A 80 -16.74 -16.27 -15.11
N ARG A 81 -17.43 -16.95 -14.17
CA ARG A 81 -17.64 -18.41 -14.18
C ARG A 81 -16.34 -19.19 -14.22
N CYS A 82 -15.36 -18.77 -13.38
CA CYS A 82 -14.13 -19.52 -13.17
C CYS A 82 -14.42 -20.99 -12.91
N ARG A 83 -13.70 -21.88 -13.55
CA ARG A 83 -13.92 -23.33 -13.47
C ARG A 83 -13.36 -23.93 -12.19
N GLY A 84 -12.23 -23.38 -11.73
CA GLY A 84 -11.59 -23.86 -10.51
C GLY A 84 -10.34 -23.09 -10.15
N ILE A 85 -9.99 -23.23 -8.89
CA ILE A 85 -8.73 -22.74 -8.32
C ILE A 85 -8.13 -23.95 -7.61
N HIS A 86 -6.92 -24.32 -7.98
CA HIS A 86 -6.15 -25.39 -7.34
C HIS A 86 -4.95 -24.75 -6.61
N VAL A 87 -4.70 -25.20 -5.39
CA VAL A 87 -3.59 -24.71 -4.57
C VAL A 87 -2.79 -25.90 -4.07
N GLU A 88 -1.49 -25.82 -4.17
CA GLU A 88 -0.55 -26.83 -3.70
C GLU A 88 0.64 -26.17 -2.98
N ALA A 89 1.18 -26.84 -1.97
CA ALA A 89 2.40 -26.40 -1.33
C ALA A 89 3.61 -26.67 -2.24
N VAL A 90 4.60 -25.77 -2.19
CA VAL A 90 5.90 -25.98 -2.83
C VAL A 90 6.87 -26.47 -1.76
N ASP A 91 6.85 -27.76 -1.45
CA ASP A 91 7.53 -28.35 -0.30
C ASP A 91 9.03 -28.01 -0.25
N SER A 92 9.68 -27.94 -1.40
CA SER A 92 11.10 -27.56 -1.50
C SER A 92 11.42 -26.13 -1.01
N LEU A 93 10.41 -25.27 -0.91
CA LEU A 93 10.54 -23.88 -0.48
C LEU A 93 9.85 -23.59 0.85
N CYS A 94 9.16 -24.60 1.43
CA CYS A 94 8.52 -24.51 2.73
C CYS A 94 9.50 -24.90 3.84
N ASP A 95 9.38 -24.23 4.99
CA ASP A 95 10.10 -24.56 6.22
C ASP A 95 9.13 -24.39 7.40
N SER A 96 8.61 -25.49 7.88
CA SER A 96 7.66 -25.49 8.99
C SER A 96 8.29 -25.02 10.31
N ALA A 97 9.59 -25.26 10.53
CA ALA A 97 10.29 -24.80 11.72
C ALA A 97 10.44 -23.29 11.76
N ALA A 98 10.68 -22.66 10.60
CA ALA A 98 10.74 -21.22 10.41
C ALA A 98 9.36 -20.58 10.15
N SER A 99 8.27 -21.36 10.17
CA SER A 99 6.91 -20.91 9.78
C SER A 99 6.89 -20.24 8.41
N ARG A 100 7.74 -20.69 7.49
CA ARG A 100 7.81 -20.21 6.12
C ARG A 100 7.03 -21.13 5.19
N PHE A 101 6.07 -20.55 4.48
CA PHE A 101 5.23 -21.29 3.54
C PHE A 101 5.27 -20.64 2.16
N VAL A 102 5.41 -21.46 1.14
CA VAL A 102 5.32 -21.06 -0.26
C VAL A 102 4.28 -21.94 -0.93
N LEU A 103 3.21 -21.31 -1.44
CA LEU A 103 2.14 -22.02 -2.12
C LEU A 103 2.04 -21.55 -3.57
N LYS A 104 1.62 -22.48 -4.41
CA LYS A 104 1.35 -22.27 -5.83
C LYS A 104 -0.14 -22.43 -6.06
N ALA A 105 -0.78 -21.42 -6.64
CA ALA A 105 -2.16 -21.49 -7.07
C ALA A 105 -2.25 -21.53 -8.59
N THR A 106 -3.15 -22.37 -9.12
CA THR A 106 -3.47 -22.43 -10.54
C THR A 106 -4.95 -22.11 -10.73
N VAL A 107 -5.26 -21.10 -11.50
CA VAL A 107 -6.63 -20.65 -11.81
C VAL A 107 -7.00 -21.07 -13.22
N TYR A 108 -8.14 -21.73 -13.38
CA TYR A 108 -8.70 -22.16 -14.64
C TYR A 108 -9.92 -21.31 -15.02
N PRO A 109 -9.78 -20.24 -15.82
CA PRO A 109 -10.91 -19.36 -16.19
C PRO A 109 -11.94 -20.07 -17.07
N SER A 110 -11.53 -21.02 -17.90
CA SER A 110 -12.37 -21.83 -18.80
C SER A 110 -11.93 -23.30 -18.80
N LYS A 111 -12.73 -24.15 -19.46
CA LYS A 111 -12.41 -25.58 -19.60
C LYS A 111 -11.13 -25.84 -20.40
N ASP A 112 -10.88 -25.02 -21.40
CA ASP A 112 -9.77 -25.19 -22.35
C ASP A 112 -8.53 -24.37 -21.94
N SER A 113 -8.55 -23.78 -20.75
CA SER A 113 -7.43 -23.01 -20.25
C SER A 113 -6.34 -23.93 -19.70
N ALA A 114 -5.09 -23.72 -20.10
CA ALA A 114 -3.92 -24.36 -19.50
C ALA A 114 -3.69 -23.95 -18.02
N GLY A 115 -4.45 -22.94 -17.53
CA GLY A 115 -4.33 -22.41 -16.20
C GLY A 115 -3.36 -21.23 -16.08
N PHE A 116 -3.62 -20.38 -15.09
CA PHE A 116 -2.77 -19.24 -14.75
C PHE A 116 -2.17 -19.46 -13.37
N VAL A 117 -0.85 -19.44 -13.30
CA VAL A 117 -0.12 -19.75 -12.06
C VAL A 117 0.26 -18.47 -11.32
N GLY A 118 0.06 -18.49 -9.99
CA GLY A 118 0.54 -17.51 -9.03
C GLY A 118 1.23 -18.20 -7.87
N TYR A 119 2.35 -17.67 -7.42
CA TYR A 119 3.02 -18.11 -6.20
C TYR A 119 2.75 -17.10 -5.09
N GLY A 120 2.54 -17.59 -3.87
CA GLY A 120 2.40 -16.80 -2.66
C GLY A 120 3.33 -17.32 -1.59
N ASP A 121 4.01 -16.41 -0.95
CA ASP A 121 4.94 -16.68 0.15
C ASP A 121 4.52 -15.94 1.40
N ALA A 122 4.70 -16.57 2.55
CA ALA A 122 4.52 -15.95 3.85
C ALA A 122 5.47 -16.56 4.89
N ASP A 123 6.03 -15.69 5.71
CA ASP A 123 6.85 -16.01 6.87
C ASP A 123 6.64 -14.93 7.95
N PRO A 124 7.10 -15.14 9.20
CA PRO A 124 6.90 -14.18 10.28
C PRO A 124 7.47 -12.77 10.03
N SER A 125 8.41 -12.60 9.06
CA SER A 125 9.01 -11.31 8.73
C SER A 125 8.17 -10.51 7.73
N ASN A 126 7.38 -11.19 6.87
CA ASN A 126 6.62 -10.56 5.81
C ASN A 126 5.09 -10.56 6.05
N VAL A 127 4.64 -11.04 7.22
CA VAL A 127 3.25 -10.95 7.66
C VAL A 127 3.08 -9.93 8.78
N SER A 128 1.92 -9.30 8.88
CA SER A 128 1.65 -8.37 9.98
C SER A 128 1.56 -9.10 11.32
N LEU A 129 1.88 -8.40 12.41
CA LEU A 129 1.82 -8.95 13.77
C LEU A 129 0.43 -9.53 14.10
N LEU A 130 -0.64 -8.95 13.54
CA LEU A 130 -2.03 -9.37 13.77
C LEU A 130 -2.36 -10.75 13.19
N VAL A 131 -1.59 -11.22 12.22
CA VAL A 131 -1.85 -12.49 11.51
C VAL A 131 -0.69 -13.48 11.66
N ARG A 132 0.24 -13.24 12.59
CA ARG A 132 1.28 -14.22 12.94
C ARG A 132 0.64 -15.52 13.42
N GLY A 133 1.19 -16.64 13.01
CA GLY A 133 0.62 -17.98 13.21
C GLY A 133 -0.42 -18.38 12.14
N ALA A 134 -0.65 -17.50 11.14
CA ALA A 134 -1.53 -17.78 10.02
C ALA A 134 -0.79 -17.73 8.67
N GLU A 135 0.54 -17.88 8.68
CA GLU A 135 1.41 -17.69 7.52
C GLU A 135 0.97 -18.56 6.33
N MET A 136 0.63 -19.82 6.58
CA MET A 136 0.13 -20.72 5.54
C MET A 136 -1.11 -20.16 4.82
N ARG A 137 -2.08 -19.63 5.58
CA ARG A 137 -3.30 -19.03 5.00
C ARG A 137 -3.01 -17.74 4.23
N ILE A 138 -2.05 -16.97 4.68
CA ILE A 138 -1.61 -15.74 4.00
C ILE A 138 -0.89 -16.09 2.69
N ALA A 139 -0.01 -17.10 2.70
CA ALA A 139 0.66 -17.59 1.49
C ALA A 139 -0.36 -18.09 0.45
N GLU A 140 -1.37 -18.85 0.89
CA GLU A 140 -2.48 -19.32 0.04
C GLU A 140 -3.21 -18.13 -0.60
N THR A 141 -3.64 -17.18 0.21
CA THR A 141 -4.36 -15.98 -0.26
C THR A 141 -3.54 -15.20 -1.28
N ARG A 142 -2.25 -15.00 -1.04
CA ARG A 142 -1.33 -14.33 -1.96
C ARG A 142 -1.16 -15.09 -3.26
N ALA A 143 -1.02 -16.43 -3.21
CA ALA A 143 -0.92 -17.27 -4.39
C ALA A 143 -2.18 -17.19 -5.26
N VAL A 144 -3.36 -17.32 -4.64
CA VAL A 144 -4.67 -17.25 -5.31
C VAL A 144 -4.87 -15.85 -5.93
N ASN A 145 -4.55 -14.79 -5.23
CA ASN A 145 -4.70 -13.42 -5.73
C ASN A 145 -3.82 -13.16 -6.95
N ARG A 146 -2.56 -13.56 -6.91
CA ARG A 146 -1.63 -13.44 -8.04
C ARG A 146 -2.09 -14.24 -9.26
N ALA A 147 -2.60 -15.46 -9.06
CA ALA A 147 -3.14 -16.28 -10.13
C ALA A 147 -4.41 -15.67 -10.73
N LEU A 148 -5.37 -15.20 -9.91
CA LEU A 148 -6.59 -14.54 -10.36
C LEU A 148 -6.31 -13.24 -11.12
N ARG A 149 -5.38 -12.43 -10.65
CA ARG A 149 -4.99 -11.19 -11.34
C ARG A 149 -4.44 -11.47 -12.72
N LYS A 150 -3.57 -12.48 -12.87
CA LYS A 150 -3.07 -12.93 -14.18
C LYS A 150 -4.20 -13.45 -15.07
N ALA A 151 -5.07 -14.30 -14.52
CA ALA A 151 -6.17 -14.92 -15.26
C ALA A 151 -7.17 -13.92 -15.84
N TYR A 152 -7.36 -12.78 -15.18
CA TYR A 152 -8.33 -11.76 -15.58
C TYR A 152 -7.69 -10.44 -16.05
N GLY A 153 -6.37 -10.36 -16.15
CA GLY A 153 -5.67 -9.18 -16.64
C GLY A 153 -5.74 -7.96 -15.71
N ILE A 154 -5.75 -8.17 -14.39
CA ILE A 154 -5.79 -7.09 -13.40
C ILE A 154 -4.36 -6.62 -13.12
N GLY A 155 -4.03 -5.39 -13.54
CA GLY A 155 -2.69 -4.81 -13.40
C GLY A 155 -2.34 -4.28 -12.02
N ILE A 156 -3.32 -4.05 -11.12
CA ILE A 156 -3.08 -3.58 -9.75
C ILE A 156 -2.85 -4.74 -8.78
N CYS A 157 -2.06 -4.49 -7.72
CA CYS A 157 -1.84 -5.49 -6.66
C CYS A 157 -3.09 -5.70 -5.80
N SER A 158 -3.17 -6.86 -5.12
CA SER A 158 -4.15 -7.05 -4.07
C SER A 158 -3.62 -6.54 -2.72
N VAL A 159 -4.55 -6.22 -1.82
CA VAL A 159 -4.22 -5.74 -0.47
C VAL A 159 -3.37 -6.76 0.28
N GLU A 160 -3.67 -8.04 0.13
CA GLU A 160 -3.03 -9.14 0.84
C GLU A 160 -1.64 -9.47 0.30
N GLU A 161 -1.28 -8.95 -0.88
CA GLU A 161 0.08 -9.06 -1.45
C GLU A 161 1.03 -8.02 -0.87
N ILE A 162 0.52 -6.98 -0.20
CA ILE A 162 1.33 -5.99 0.48
C ILE A 162 1.93 -6.64 1.73
N GLY A 163 3.24 -6.72 1.80
CA GLY A 163 3.92 -7.20 3.01
C GLY A 163 3.71 -6.25 4.20
N SER A 164 4.04 -6.72 5.41
CA SER A 164 3.85 -5.98 6.67
C SER A 164 4.67 -4.71 6.84
N ASN A 165 5.41 -4.31 5.82
CA ASN A 165 6.18 -3.08 5.83
C ASN A 165 5.65 -2.10 4.77
N PRO A 166 4.61 -1.30 5.07
CA PRO A 166 4.44 -0.06 4.37
C PRO A 166 5.46 0.92 4.98
N GLY A 167 6.73 0.73 4.61
CA GLY A 167 7.67 1.85 4.69
C GLY A 167 7.04 3.00 3.91
N PRO A 168 7.33 4.28 4.24
CA PRO A 168 6.85 5.41 3.46
C PRO A 168 7.28 5.18 2.02
N MET A 169 6.31 4.95 1.14
CA MET A 169 6.54 4.88 -0.30
C MET A 169 7.01 6.27 -0.73
N ALA A 170 8.31 6.47 -0.70
CA ALA A 170 8.95 7.58 -1.41
C ALA A 170 8.52 7.50 -2.87
N GLY A 171 8.08 8.64 -3.42
CA GLY A 171 7.56 8.76 -4.77
C GLY A 171 8.45 8.03 -5.79
N ALA A 172 7.79 7.24 -6.62
CA ALA A 172 8.41 6.54 -7.73
C ALA A 172 9.00 7.55 -8.72
N SER A 173 10.29 7.80 -8.60
CA SER A 173 11.11 8.23 -9.74
C SER A 173 11.76 6.99 -10.33
N ASP A 174 11.33 6.71 -11.55
CA ASP A 174 11.80 5.68 -12.46
C ASP A 174 13.33 5.72 -12.61
N GLN A 175 14.02 4.71 -12.11
CA GLN A 175 15.32 4.31 -12.67
C GLN A 175 15.64 2.85 -12.37
N ARG A 176 15.44 2.01 -13.39
CA ARG A 176 15.99 0.65 -13.46
C ARG A 176 17.51 0.71 -13.39
N LYS A 177 18.11 0.17 -12.33
CA LYS A 177 19.50 -0.28 -12.35
C LYS A 177 19.57 -1.67 -11.77
N PHE A 178 20.06 -2.59 -12.62
CA PHE A 178 20.39 -3.97 -12.28
C PHE A 178 21.48 -4.02 -11.19
N PRO A 179 21.52 -5.07 -10.36
CA PRO A 179 22.43 -5.14 -9.23
C PRO A 179 23.85 -5.54 -9.67
N PRO A 180 24.89 -5.02 -9.02
CA PRO A 180 26.20 -5.66 -9.04
C PRO A 180 26.31 -6.71 -7.94
N GLN A 181 27.00 -7.79 -8.32
CA GLN A 181 27.33 -8.94 -7.49
C GLN A 181 28.19 -8.59 -6.27
N ASN A 182 27.92 -9.36 -5.22
CA ASN A 182 28.77 -9.86 -4.14
C ASN A 182 30.18 -9.27 -3.97
N THR A 183 30.42 -8.66 -2.81
CA THR A 183 31.69 -8.84 -2.09
C THR A 183 31.45 -8.90 -0.60
N ASN A 184 31.94 -9.97 0.02
CA ASN A 184 32.07 -10.18 1.46
C ASN A 184 32.76 -9.00 2.15
N GLY A 185 32.19 -8.53 3.23
CA GLY A 185 32.80 -7.56 4.12
C GLY A 185 32.19 -7.65 5.52
N ASN A 186 32.84 -8.41 6.35
CA ASN A 186 32.64 -8.49 7.80
C ASN A 186 32.78 -7.10 8.44
N GLY A 187 31.79 -6.60 9.17
CA GLY A 187 31.83 -5.30 9.82
C GLY A 187 30.80 -5.18 10.95
N ASN A 188 31.26 -5.53 12.09
CA ASN A 188 30.66 -5.47 13.42
C ASN A 188 29.97 -4.12 13.74
N GLY A 189 28.75 -4.18 14.31
CA GLY A 189 28.33 -3.37 15.43
C GLY A 189 27.71 -1.99 15.18
N ASN A 190 26.47 -1.84 15.63
CA ASN A 190 25.82 -0.59 16.07
C ASN A 190 24.74 0.09 15.20
N GLY A 191 23.90 -0.70 14.52
CA GLY A 191 22.72 -0.18 13.79
C GLY A 191 21.42 -0.01 14.61
N GLY A 192 21.38 -0.44 15.88
CA GLY A 192 20.11 -0.61 16.63
C GLY A 192 19.47 0.66 17.21
N ALA A 193 20.21 1.73 17.44
CA ALA A 193 19.71 2.88 18.17
C ALA A 193 19.23 4.03 17.27
N GLY A 194 19.87 4.25 16.12
CA GLY A 194 19.41 5.26 15.12
C GLY A 194 18.05 4.92 14.50
N HIS A 195 17.78 3.64 14.33
CA HIS A 195 16.48 3.15 13.86
C HIS A 195 15.35 3.48 14.85
N LYS A 196 15.58 3.30 16.14
CA LYS A 196 14.58 3.60 17.20
C LYS A 196 14.21 5.09 17.29
N VAL A 197 15.16 5.99 17.11
CA VAL A 197 14.94 7.45 17.17
C VAL A 197 14.09 7.93 15.99
N ARG A 198 14.41 7.45 14.80
CA ARG A 198 13.64 7.74 13.57
C ARG A 198 12.22 7.21 13.66
N ASP A 199 12.04 5.99 14.17
CA ASP A 199 10.72 5.39 14.33
C ASP A 199 9.87 6.17 15.32
N ARG A 200 10.47 6.64 16.44
CA ARG A 200 9.80 7.48 17.43
C ARG A 200 9.37 8.83 16.83
N LEU A 201 10.21 9.48 16.03
CA LEU A 201 9.86 10.71 15.32
C LEU A 201 8.68 10.49 14.36
N CYS A 202 8.73 9.45 13.54
CA CYS A 202 7.64 9.09 12.64
C CYS A 202 6.32 8.80 13.37
N GLN A 203 6.40 8.17 14.56
CA GLN A 203 5.24 7.91 15.40
C GLN A 203 4.60 9.22 15.91
N ILE A 204 5.40 10.17 16.41
CA ILE A 204 4.93 11.48 16.88
C ILE A 204 4.25 12.25 15.76
N ILE A 205 4.87 12.31 14.57
CA ILE A 205 4.33 12.99 13.40
C ILE A 205 2.95 12.42 13.04
N ARG A 206 2.80 11.09 13.01
CA ARG A 206 1.53 10.42 12.72
C ARG A 206 0.49 10.62 13.82
N GLN A 207 0.88 10.45 15.07
CA GLN A 207 -0.03 10.55 16.23
C GLN A 207 -0.64 11.96 16.36
N HIS A 208 0.15 12.99 16.08
CA HIS A 208 -0.26 14.39 16.23
C HIS A 208 -0.61 15.03 14.88
N GLN A 209 -0.60 14.25 13.76
CA GLN A 209 -0.92 14.74 12.41
C GLN A 209 -0.12 15.99 12.03
N LEU A 210 1.19 15.98 12.30
CA LEU A 210 2.09 17.07 11.96
C LEU A 210 2.55 16.95 10.50
N ASP A 211 2.85 18.10 9.86
CA ASP A 211 3.44 18.11 8.53
C ASP A 211 4.93 17.69 8.59
N PRO A 212 5.35 16.60 7.90
CA PRO A 212 6.72 16.11 7.95
C PRO A 212 7.76 17.12 7.44
N GLU A 213 7.42 17.97 6.45
CA GLU A 213 8.38 18.94 5.90
C GLU A 213 8.58 20.10 6.88
N LEU A 214 7.53 20.56 7.55
CA LEU A 214 7.63 21.58 8.58
C LEU A 214 8.40 21.05 9.82
N VAL A 215 8.16 19.81 10.22
CA VAL A 215 8.93 19.16 11.30
C VAL A 215 10.41 19.03 10.93
N LYS A 216 10.72 18.74 9.67
CA LYS A 216 12.11 18.69 9.18
C LYS A 216 12.78 20.05 9.17
N ALA A 217 12.07 21.10 8.73
CA ALA A 217 12.58 22.47 8.79
C ALA A 217 12.86 22.91 10.23
N TYR A 218 11.95 22.63 11.15
CA TYR A 218 12.13 22.89 12.57
C TYR A 218 13.29 22.07 13.16
N ALA A 219 13.49 20.80 12.76
CA ALA A 219 14.60 19.98 13.21
C ALA A 219 15.96 20.54 12.77
N VAL A 220 16.06 21.05 11.55
CA VAL A 220 17.26 21.70 10.99
C VAL A 220 17.61 22.94 11.80
N ASP A 221 16.64 23.79 12.10
CA ASP A 221 16.80 24.99 12.90
C ASP A 221 17.19 24.64 14.34
N PHE A 222 16.48 23.72 14.98
CA PHE A 222 16.77 23.24 16.34
C PHE A 222 18.18 22.68 16.49
N CYS A 223 18.64 21.89 15.51
CA CYS A 223 19.98 21.30 15.53
C CYS A 223 21.08 22.29 15.10
N GLY A 224 20.73 23.48 14.60
CA GLY A 224 21.67 24.48 14.11
C GLY A 224 22.50 23.99 12.91
N THR A 225 21.94 23.11 12.08
CA THR A 225 22.64 22.51 10.94
C THR A 225 21.98 22.94 9.62
N LYS A 226 22.74 22.96 8.51
CA LYS A 226 22.18 23.25 7.19
C LYS A 226 21.33 22.10 6.64
N VAL A 227 21.67 20.87 7.04
CA VAL A 227 21.00 19.65 6.60
C VAL A 227 20.90 18.70 7.81
N LEU A 228 19.76 18.09 8.03
CA LEU A 228 19.52 17.17 9.17
C LEU A 228 20.50 15.97 9.22
N LYS A 229 21.14 15.64 8.11
CA LYS A 229 22.17 14.58 8.05
C LYS A 229 23.45 14.94 8.80
N ASP A 230 23.70 16.21 9.01
CA ASP A 230 24.91 16.73 9.68
C ASP A 230 24.70 16.86 11.20
N ALA A 231 23.45 16.67 11.68
CA ALA A 231 23.12 16.71 13.09
C ALA A 231 23.66 15.48 13.82
N THR A 232 24.21 15.69 15.02
CA THR A 232 24.65 14.58 15.86
C THR A 232 23.46 13.77 16.37
N ARG A 233 23.70 12.52 16.72
CA ARG A 233 22.66 11.63 17.26
C ARG A 233 21.99 12.22 18.50
N GLU A 234 22.79 12.82 19.41
CA GLU A 234 22.29 13.43 20.65
C GLU A 234 21.38 14.63 20.36
N GLN A 235 21.70 15.44 19.37
CA GLN A 235 20.86 16.56 18.92
C GLN A 235 19.51 16.07 18.39
N VAL A 236 19.51 14.99 17.58
CA VAL A 236 18.28 14.41 17.04
C VAL A 236 17.44 13.78 18.15
N GLU A 237 18.06 13.08 19.13
CA GLU A 237 17.35 12.50 20.28
C GLU A 237 16.70 13.59 21.14
N SER A 238 17.42 14.68 21.41
CA SER A 238 16.92 15.85 22.14
C SER A 238 15.76 16.52 21.41
N PHE A 239 15.87 16.68 20.09
CA PHE A 239 14.80 17.21 19.24
C PHE A 239 13.54 16.37 19.32
N VAL A 240 13.68 15.04 19.18
CA VAL A 240 12.52 14.10 19.24
C VAL A 240 11.84 14.15 20.60
N GLN A 241 12.62 14.28 21.67
CA GLN A 241 12.06 14.41 23.02
C GLN A 241 11.30 15.73 23.17
N GLN A 242 11.88 16.86 22.74
CA GLN A 242 11.24 18.17 22.80
C GLN A 242 9.96 18.22 21.96
N LEU A 243 9.98 17.66 20.75
CA LEU A 243 8.81 17.59 19.89
C LEU A 243 7.67 16.78 20.54
N ALA A 244 8.01 15.65 21.20
CA ALA A 244 7.04 14.84 21.92
C ALA A 244 6.41 15.59 23.10
N ASP A 245 7.21 16.33 23.86
CA ASP A 245 6.77 17.08 25.03
C ASP A 245 5.92 18.29 24.62
N ALA A 246 6.31 19.02 23.57
CA ALA A 246 5.54 20.12 23.02
C ALA A 246 4.16 19.64 22.47
N ALA A 247 4.15 18.52 21.75
CA ALA A 247 2.92 17.94 21.21
C ALA A 247 1.93 17.48 22.31
N LYS A 248 2.45 17.01 23.44
CA LYS A 248 1.64 16.63 24.61
C LYS A 248 1.13 17.83 25.39
N LYS A 249 1.97 18.87 25.54
CA LYS A 249 1.68 20.04 26.37
C LYS A 249 0.67 20.96 25.71
N ASP A 250 0.92 21.34 24.46
CA ASP A 250 0.03 22.20 23.68
C ASP A 250 0.26 21.97 22.16
N ARG A 251 -0.60 21.13 21.57
CA ARG A 251 -0.57 20.84 20.14
C ARG A 251 -0.84 22.11 19.30
N GLY A 252 -1.68 23.04 19.79
CA GLY A 252 -2.02 24.26 19.05
C GLY A 252 -0.81 25.19 18.92
N ALA A 253 -0.09 25.43 20.02
CA ALA A 253 1.12 26.20 20.02
C ALA A 253 2.22 25.57 19.14
N LEU A 254 2.37 24.23 19.16
CA LEU A 254 3.30 23.51 18.29
C LEU A 254 2.94 23.70 16.81
N LEU A 255 1.68 23.61 16.42
CA LEU A 255 1.24 23.83 15.03
C LEU A 255 1.50 25.28 14.59
N CYS A 256 1.27 26.28 15.45
CA CYS A 256 1.63 27.66 15.16
C CYS A 256 3.14 27.84 14.93
N GLN A 257 3.96 27.21 15.77
CA GLN A 257 5.42 27.21 15.64
C GLN A 257 5.87 26.54 14.33
N LEU A 258 5.30 25.36 13.98
CA LEU A 258 5.63 24.68 12.73
C LEU A 258 5.21 25.51 11.50
N ASN A 259 4.06 26.16 11.54
CA ASN A 259 3.58 27.00 10.44
C ASN A 259 4.45 28.24 10.19
N SER A 260 5.21 28.74 11.18
CA SER A 260 6.17 29.82 10.96
C SER A 260 7.28 29.43 9.98
N TYR A 261 7.60 28.15 9.87
CA TYR A 261 8.58 27.63 8.90
C TYR A 261 8.01 27.51 7.47
N ALA A 262 6.70 27.52 7.29
CA ALA A 262 6.08 27.54 5.95
C ALA A 262 6.33 28.83 5.19
N SER A 263 6.42 29.97 5.90
CA SER A 263 6.63 31.30 5.31
C SER A 263 8.07 31.50 4.81
N THR A 264 9.04 30.86 5.45
CA THR A 264 10.47 31.02 5.12
C THR A 264 10.88 30.26 3.85
N SER A 265 10.10 29.25 3.45
CA SER A 265 10.37 28.46 2.24
C SER A 265 9.94 29.16 0.93
N GLN A 266 9.11 30.19 0.99
CA GLN A 266 8.66 30.96 -0.18
C GLN A 266 9.61 32.12 -0.55
N GLU A 267 10.38 32.64 0.39
CA GLU A 267 11.32 33.76 0.12
C GLU A 267 12.67 33.30 -0.45
N ALA A 268 12.99 32.00 -0.41
CA ALA A 268 14.25 31.45 -0.95
C ALA A 268 14.14 30.98 -2.43
N ALA A 269 12.98 31.12 -3.06
CA ALA A 269 12.72 30.72 -4.46
C ALA A 269 12.30 31.88 -5.37
N GLY A 270 12.54 33.14 -4.94
CA GLY A 270 12.31 34.37 -5.73
C GLY A 270 13.60 34.95 -6.27
#